data_5aee3d989ceddc548e5ef1d12eaada5a
#
_entry.id   5aee3d989ceddc548e5ef1d12eaada5a
#
_cell.length_a   1.000
_cell.length_b   1.000
_cell.length_c   1.000
_cell.angle_alpha   90.00
_cell.angle_beta   90.00
_cell.angle_gamma   90.00
#
_symmetry.space_group_name_H-M   'P 1'
#
loop_
_entity.id
_entity.type
_entity.pdbx_description
1 polymer ?
#
loop_
_entity_poly.entity_id
_entity_poly.type
_entity_poly.pdbx_seq_one_letter_code
_entity_poly.pdbx_strand_id
1 'polypeptide(L)'
;MLLIREIMHCKPGKVRPMVDKFLAMSKLNEKAGFGKMRVMTDFCGERYWTIVAEFEVASMQAFEAMMQGEGITPKMTKEFEKVMDGYHDLVEWGRREVYKIEG
;
A
#
# COMPACT_ATOMS: atom_id res chain seq x y z
N MET A 1 -10.69 8.43 -12.84
CA MET A 1 -9.98 8.05 -11.58
C MET A 1 -10.14 6.58 -11.31
N LEU A 2 -9.07 5.95 -10.91
CA LEU A 2 -9.05 4.56 -10.51
C LEU A 2 -8.74 4.47 -9.02
N LEU A 3 -9.34 3.49 -8.36
CA LEU A 3 -9.01 3.14 -6.98
C LEU A 3 -8.15 1.87 -7.00
N ILE A 4 -6.98 1.96 -6.39
CA ILE A 4 -6.10 0.82 -6.22
C ILE A 4 -6.26 0.31 -4.80
N ARG A 5 -6.51 -1.00 -4.65
CA ARG A 5 -6.63 -1.65 -3.34
C ARG A 5 -5.57 -2.73 -3.23
N GLU A 6 -4.69 -2.58 -2.27
CA GLU A 6 -3.72 -3.61 -1.92
C GLU A 6 -4.26 -4.36 -0.71
N ILE A 7 -4.51 -5.64 -0.86
CA ILE A 7 -5.08 -6.47 0.19
C ILE A 7 -4.03 -7.49 0.61
N MET A 8 -3.61 -7.42 1.87
CA MET A 8 -2.59 -8.30 2.42
C MET A 8 -3.18 -9.15 3.53
N HIS A 9 -2.98 -10.47 3.43
CA HIS A 9 -3.38 -11.41 4.47
C HIS A 9 -2.13 -11.75 5.28
N CYS A 10 -2.08 -11.25 6.51
CA CYS A 10 -0.92 -11.39 7.37
C CYS A 10 -0.94 -12.71 8.13
N LYS A 11 0.21 -13.13 8.61
CA LYS A 11 0.31 -14.23 9.54
C LYS A 11 -0.35 -13.84 10.87
N PRO A 12 -0.91 -14.80 11.62
CA PRO A 12 -1.55 -14.50 12.90
C PRO A 12 -0.62 -13.68 13.81
N GLY A 13 -1.16 -12.61 14.38
CA GLY A 13 -0.42 -11.74 15.27
C GLY A 13 0.55 -10.78 14.61
N LYS A 14 0.63 -10.76 13.27
CA LYS A 14 1.59 -9.93 12.54
C LYS A 14 0.97 -8.72 11.86
N VAL A 15 -0.28 -8.41 12.15
CA VAL A 15 -0.97 -7.26 11.53
C VAL A 15 -0.35 -5.94 11.98
N ARG A 16 -0.11 -5.77 13.28
CA ARG A 16 0.36 -4.48 13.79
C ARG A 16 1.70 -4.04 13.18
N PRO A 17 2.74 -4.89 13.11
CA PRO A 17 3.96 -4.51 12.42
C PRO A 17 3.74 -4.13 10.95
N MET A 18 2.80 -4.81 10.28
CA MET A 18 2.49 -4.52 8.88
C MET A 18 1.74 -3.20 8.74
N VAL A 19 0.82 -2.89 9.66
CA VAL A 19 0.14 -1.59 9.72
C VAL A 19 1.16 -0.47 9.84
N ASP A 20 2.14 -0.62 10.71
CA ASP A 20 3.17 0.39 10.91
C ASP A 20 3.95 0.64 9.63
N LYS A 21 4.26 -0.40 8.86
CA LYS A 21 4.91 -0.28 7.56
C LYS A 21 4.04 0.49 6.57
N PHE A 22 2.76 0.15 6.46
CA PHE A 22 1.85 0.84 5.56
C PHE A 22 1.61 2.29 5.95
N LEU A 23 1.53 2.60 7.24
CA LEU A 23 1.39 3.98 7.70
C LEU A 23 2.63 4.81 7.36
N ALA A 24 3.82 4.23 7.51
CA ALA A 24 5.05 4.89 7.10
C ALA A 24 5.11 5.06 5.58
N MET A 25 4.67 4.06 4.83
CA MET A 25 4.56 4.13 3.37
C MET A 25 3.62 5.25 2.94
N SER A 26 2.48 5.38 3.63
CA SER A 26 1.52 6.44 3.34
C SER A 26 2.13 7.83 3.48
N LYS A 27 2.91 8.04 4.51
CA LYS A 27 3.61 9.32 4.71
C LYS A 27 4.61 9.60 3.60
N LEU A 28 5.36 8.58 3.18
CA LEU A 28 6.30 8.73 2.08
C LEU A 28 5.58 9.02 0.76
N ASN A 29 4.44 8.38 0.53
CA ASN A 29 3.63 8.63 -0.66
C ASN A 29 3.16 10.09 -0.72
N GLU A 30 2.68 10.64 0.39
CA GLU A 30 2.29 12.04 0.45
C GLU A 30 3.47 12.95 0.16
N LYS A 31 4.61 12.66 0.77
CA LYS A 31 5.83 13.44 0.59
C LYS A 31 6.32 13.40 -0.86
N ALA A 32 6.13 12.27 -1.52
CA ALA A 32 6.49 12.09 -2.93
C ALA A 32 5.47 12.70 -3.91
N GLY A 33 4.35 13.21 -3.41
CA GLY A 33 3.31 13.78 -4.27
C GLY A 33 2.36 12.76 -4.84
N PHE A 34 2.33 11.54 -4.35
CA PHE A 34 1.45 10.48 -4.84
C PHE A 34 0.07 10.48 -4.18
N GLY A 35 -0.21 11.45 -3.30
CA GLY A 35 -1.48 11.55 -2.61
C GLY A 35 -1.53 10.72 -1.35
N LYS A 36 -2.75 10.62 -0.80
CA LYS A 36 -2.99 9.92 0.45
C LYS A 36 -3.35 8.46 0.23
N MET A 37 -2.85 7.61 1.09
CA MET A 37 -3.21 6.21 1.13
C MET A 37 -3.99 5.95 2.43
N ARG A 38 -5.14 5.30 2.30
CA ARG A 38 -5.94 4.89 3.45
C ARG A 38 -5.55 3.48 3.84
N VAL A 39 -5.27 3.28 5.11
CA VAL A 39 -4.88 1.96 5.62
C VAL A 39 -5.95 1.48 6.58
N MET A 40 -6.46 0.27 6.34
CA MET A 40 -7.55 -0.31 7.11
C MET A 40 -7.20 -1.73 7.53
N THR A 41 -7.76 -2.16 8.65
CA THR A 41 -7.64 -3.56 9.09
C THR A 41 -9.04 -4.15 9.21
N ASP A 42 -9.14 -5.47 9.19
CA ASP A 42 -10.43 -6.11 9.32
C ASP A 42 -11.03 -5.85 10.71
N PHE A 43 -12.23 -5.33 10.72
CA PHE A 43 -13.08 -5.31 11.92
C PHE A 43 -14.04 -6.50 11.85
N CYS A 44 -14.62 -6.69 10.66
CA CYS A 44 -15.46 -7.83 10.34
C CYS A 44 -15.31 -8.07 8.84
N GLY A 45 -14.70 -9.16 8.46
CA GLY A 45 -14.41 -9.44 7.06
C GLY A 45 -14.33 -10.93 6.79
N GLU A 46 -13.98 -11.26 5.56
CA GLU A 46 -13.91 -12.65 5.13
C GLU A 46 -12.82 -13.43 5.85
N ARG A 47 -11.70 -12.77 6.15
CA ARG A 47 -10.56 -13.40 6.79
C ARG A 47 -9.99 -12.50 7.89
N TYR A 48 -9.48 -13.12 8.94
CA TYR A 48 -8.75 -12.42 9.99
C TYR A 48 -7.39 -11.98 9.49
N TRP A 49 -6.77 -11.05 10.21
CA TRP A 49 -5.40 -10.58 9.99
C TRP A 49 -5.22 -9.94 8.60
N THR A 50 -6.24 -9.19 8.16
CA THR A 50 -6.25 -8.57 6.84
C THR A 50 -5.94 -7.08 6.94
N ILE A 51 -5.09 -6.57 6.03
CA ILE A 51 -4.85 -5.15 5.86
C ILE A 51 -5.26 -4.78 4.44
N VAL A 52 -5.94 -3.66 4.31
CA VAL A 52 -6.30 -3.08 3.02
C VAL A 52 -5.72 -1.68 2.95
N ALA A 53 -4.95 -1.40 1.91
CA ALA A 53 -4.47 -0.06 1.62
C ALA A 53 -5.11 0.42 0.33
N GLU A 54 -5.72 1.59 0.35
CA GLU A 54 -6.40 2.17 -0.80
C GLU A 54 -5.81 3.52 -1.16
N PHE A 55 -5.66 3.77 -2.45
CA PHE A 55 -5.28 5.08 -2.96
C PHE A 55 -5.82 5.27 -4.36
N GLU A 56 -5.98 6.53 -4.76
CA GLU A 56 -6.52 6.88 -6.07
C GLU A 56 -5.40 7.29 -7.01
N VAL A 57 -5.55 6.91 -8.27
CA VAL A 57 -4.63 7.32 -9.34
C VAL A 57 -5.45 7.80 -10.54
N ALA A 58 -4.85 8.64 -11.37
CA ALA A 58 -5.53 9.19 -12.55
C ALA A 58 -5.77 8.12 -13.61
N SER A 59 -4.84 7.19 -13.78
CA SER A 59 -4.87 6.17 -14.83
C SER A 59 -3.95 5.00 -14.47
N MET A 60 -4.06 3.90 -15.19
CA MET A 60 -3.12 2.79 -15.06
C MET A 60 -1.71 3.20 -15.46
N GLN A 61 -1.58 4.08 -16.43
CA GLN A 61 -0.27 4.60 -16.83
C GLN A 61 0.39 5.37 -15.68
N ALA A 62 -0.38 6.20 -14.98
CA ALA A 62 0.12 6.93 -13.82
C ALA A 62 0.52 5.97 -12.69
N PHE A 63 -0.26 4.91 -12.47
CA PHE A 63 0.07 3.90 -11.48
C PHE A 63 1.36 3.17 -11.82
N GLU A 64 1.52 2.77 -13.08
CA GLU A 64 2.72 2.10 -13.54
C GLU A 64 3.96 2.99 -13.36
N ALA A 65 3.85 4.26 -13.72
CA ALA A 65 4.93 5.22 -13.52
C ALA A 65 5.32 5.34 -12.04
N MET A 66 4.32 5.39 -11.16
CA MET A 66 4.53 5.43 -9.72
C MET A 66 5.27 4.18 -9.22
N MET A 67 4.87 3.00 -9.70
CA MET A 67 5.50 1.74 -9.31
C MET A 67 6.94 1.62 -9.80
N GLN A 68 7.26 2.27 -10.91
CA GLN A 68 8.62 2.32 -11.44
C GLN A 68 9.49 3.37 -10.75
N GLY A 69 8.91 4.13 -9.82
CA GLY A 69 9.65 5.13 -9.07
C GLY A 69 9.91 6.42 -9.83
N GLU A 70 9.14 6.71 -10.89
CA GLU A 70 9.29 7.96 -11.63
C GLU A 70 8.91 9.15 -10.74
N GLY A 71 9.73 10.19 -10.79
CA GLY A 71 9.50 11.41 -10.03
C GLY A 71 9.96 11.37 -8.58
N ILE A 72 10.61 10.29 -8.14
CA ILE A 72 11.18 10.23 -6.80
C ILE A 72 12.70 10.22 -6.86
N THR A 73 13.33 10.74 -5.79
CA THR A 73 14.77 10.79 -5.69
C THR A 73 15.35 9.45 -5.26
N PRO A 74 16.64 9.16 -5.53
CA PRO A 74 17.27 7.96 -5.01
C PRO A 74 17.19 7.83 -3.49
N LYS A 75 17.21 8.95 -2.78
CA LYS A 75 17.06 8.95 -1.32
C LYS A 75 15.69 8.43 -0.90
N MET A 76 14.64 8.88 -1.58
CA MET A 76 13.27 8.42 -1.30
C MET A 76 13.08 6.95 -1.64
N THR A 77 13.68 6.48 -2.73
CA THR A 77 13.67 5.07 -3.09
C THR A 77 14.23 4.22 -1.95
N LYS A 78 15.33 4.64 -1.37
CA LYS A 78 15.94 3.93 -0.23
C LYS A 78 15.03 3.96 1.01
N GLU A 79 14.34 5.08 1.24
CA GLU A 79 13.40 5.19 2.35
C GLU A 79 12.24 4.21 2.17
N PHE A 80 11.69 4.10 0.96
CA PHE A 80 10.62 3.13 0.65
C PHE A 80 11.09 1.70 0.89
N GLU A 81 12.26 1.36 0.40
CA GLU A 81 12.84 0.03 0.58
C GLU A 81 13.03 -0.30 2.06
N LYS A 82 13.53 0.64 2.83
CA LYS A 82 13.75 0.48 4.27
C LYS A 82 12.45 0.26 5.02
N VAL A 83 11.41 1.02 4.68
CA VAL A 83 10.10 0.90 5.32
C VAL A 83 9.52 -0.49 5.10
N MET A 84 9.64 -1.03 3.89
CA MET A 84 9.05 -2.32 3.54
C MET A 84 9.97 -3.51 3.80
N ASP A 85 11.19 -3.27 4.28
CA ASP A 85 12.12 -4.35 4.57
C ASP A 85 11.51 -5.35 5.56
N GLY A 86 11.60 -6.64 5.22
CA GLY A 86 11.10 -7.71 6.07
C GLY A 86 9.60 -7.96 6.00
N TYR A 87 8.85 -7.25 5.13
CA TYR A 87 7.39 -7.44 5.09
C TYR A 87 7.00 -8.87 4.68
N HIS A 88 7.82 -9.56 3.93
CA HIS A 88 7.55 -10.95 3.53
C HIS A 88 7.41 -11.90 4.71
N ASP A 89 8.06 -11.58 5.85
CA ASP A 89 7.95 -12.40 7.05
C ASP A 89 6.62 -12.20 7.78
N LEU A 90 5.88 -11.16 7.43
CA LEU A 90 4.63 -10.78 8.08
C LEU A 90 3.39 -11.21 7.29
N VAL A 91 3.54 -11.45 6.00
CA VAL A 91 2.42 -11.67 5.06
C VAL A 91 2.43 -13.11 4.57
N GLU A 92 1.25 -13.74 4.52
CA GLU A 92 1.09 -15.05 3.90
C GLU A 92 0.92 -14.91 2.39
N TRP A 93 0.00 -14.01 1.97
CA TRP A 93 -0.23 -13.69 0.56
C TRP A 93 -1.01 -12.40 0.46
N GLY A 94 -1.04 -11.86 -0.74
CA GLY A 94 -1.76 -10.63 -1.01
C GLY A 94 -2.31 -10.61 -2.42
N ARG A 95 -3.17 -9.61 -2.69
CA ARG A 95 -3.69 -9.38 -4.03
C ARG A 95 -3.91 -7.89 -4.23
N ARG A 96 -4.04 -7.50 -5.49
CA ARG A 96 -4.36 -6.13 -5.88
C ARG A 96 -5.66 -6.12 -6.64
N GLU A 97 -6.51 -5.16 -6.33
CA GLU A 97 -7.75 -4.91 -7.05
C GLU A 97 -7.71 -3.48 -7.57
N VAL A 98 -8.24 -3.28 -8.76
CA VAL A 98 -8.32 -1.96 -9.37
C VAL A 98 -9.76 -1.73 -9.77
N TYR A 99 -10.34 -0.62 -9.33
CA TYR A 99 -11.71 -0.26 -9.64
C TYR A 99 -11.77 1.09 -10.32
N LYS A 100 -12.69 1.22 -11.27
CA LYS A 100 -13.01 2.50 -11.86
C LYS A 100 -14.01 3.22 -10.96
N ILE A 101 -13.69 4.46 -10.59
CA ILE A 101 -14.59 5.25 -9.75
C ILE A 101 -15.69 5.82 -10.64
N GLU A 102 -16.93 5.48 -10.35
CA GLU A 102 -18.10 5.89 -11.15
C GLU A 102 -18.81 7.13 -10.58
N GLY A 103 -18.58 7.46 -9.35
CA GLY A 103 -19.21 8.63 -8.77
C GLY A 103 -18.73 9.04 -7.42
#